data_a49450d352b4caa9c148495e5e906bc8
#
_entry.id   a49450d352b4caa9c148495e5e906bc8
#
_cell.length_a   1.000
_cell.length_b   1.000
_cell.length_c   1.000
_cell.angle_alpha   90.00
_cell.angle_beta   90.00
_cell.angle_gamma   90.00
#
_symmetry.space_group_name_H-M   'P 1'
#
loop_
_entity.id
_entity.type
_entity.pdbx_description
1 polymer ?
#
loop_
_entity_poly.entity_id
_entity_poly.type
_entity_poly.pdbx_seq_one_letter_code
_entity_poly.pdbx_strand_id
1 'polypeptide(L)'
;MRLQRGGNATQVNQDAQHKLFVEGNDSQEIDPIVIKALLDSNELTAVGVSTMGGCDHVRSAAQALIYEYPCYYFLIDRDDQPQETVDRSWQSFPDPDQYNMLIWHKRELENYFIDPAYLEKSSFLKPEVNIRQRILDECNRWIFLDAANLTLYSISRQLPKSLPIRHFRDRDEFKNQDEGLLKLGGLSTVINDIKTSVTTNLERDAINQLYLGFIEELSGGTIPLQYGSGAWLARMSGKQIFRAIANQCFLVPDLEGKTVTGKEQNKAIARELVKLPLQQQPEDFRELVSLLKSKVGAF
;
A
#
# COMPACT_ATOMS: atom_id res chain seq x y z
N MET A 1 21.94 15.18 11.18
CA MET A 1 21.37 15.15 9.81
C MET A 1 20.13 16.03 9.84
N ARG A 2 20.12 17.21 9.18
CA ARG A 2 18.92 18.06 9.13
C ARG A 2 18.00 17.45 8.07
N LEU A 3 16.86 16.95 8.47
CA LEU A 3 15.76 16.65 7.55
C LEU A 3 15.44 17.93 6.78
N GLN A 4 15.71 17.96 5.48
CA GLN A 4 15.18 19.03 4.63
C GLN A 4 13.65 18.88 4.68
N ARG A 5 13.00 19.88 5.23
CA ARG A 5 11.55 20.05 5.12
C ARG A 5 11.24 20.30 3.65
N GLY A 6 10.98 19.24 2.93
CA GLY A 6 10.31 19.30 1.63
C GLY A 6 8.98 19.98 1.85
N GLY A 7 8.66 20.96 1.00
CA GLY A 7 7.53 21.84 1.15
C GLY A 7 6.21 21.10 1.35
N ASN A 8 5.34 21.72 2.12
CA ASN A 8 3.99 21.32 2.49
C ASN A 8 3.87 20.23 3.58
N ALA A 9 4.59 20.39 4.70
CA ALA A 9 4.01 20.01 5.98
C ALA A 9 2.79 20.95 6.20
N THR A 10 1.73 20.69 5.46
CA THR A 10 0.42 21.35 5.60
C THR A 10 0.02 21.20 7.05
N GLN A 11 -0.34 22.30 7.67
CA GLN A 11 -0.86 22.49 9.01
C GLN A 11 -1.41 21.18 9.57
N VAL A 12 -0.54 20.46 10.23
CA VAL A 12 -0.88 19.34 11.09
C VAL A 12 -1.84 19.95 12.08
N ASN A 13 -3.06 19.47 12.16
CA ASN A 13 -4.04 19.95 13.12
C ASN A 13 -3.38 19.85 14.50
N GLN A 14 -2.86 20.97 15.02
CA GLN A 14 -2.02 21.00 16.22
C GLN A 14 -2.81 20.58 17.48
N ASP A 15 -4.15 20.54 17.36
CA ASP A 15 -5.05 20.21 18.46
C ASP A 15 -5.35 18.71 18.60
N ALA A 16 -5.00 17.89 17.60
CA ALA A 16 -5.22 16.45 17.68
C ALA A 16 -4.07 15.77 18.44
N GLN A 17 -4.38 15.15 19.57
CA GLN A 17 -3.42 14.37 20.35
C GLN A 17 -2.93 13.14 19.57
N HIS A 18 -3.80 12.52 18.78
CA HIS A 18 -3.50 11.35 17.97
C HIS A 18 -3.44 11.70 16.48
N LYS A 19 -2.51 11.09 15.75
CA LYS A 19 -2.35 11.32 14.31
C LYS A 19 -2.14 10.01 13.57
N LEU A 20 -2.89 9.84 12.48
CA LEU A 20 -2.72 8.75 11.55
C LEU A 20 -2.12 9.30 10.24
N PHE A 21 -0.93 8.84 9.92
CA PHE A 21 -0.27 9.16 8.66
C PHE A 21 -0.54 8.06 7.63
N VAL A 22 -0.97 8.49 6.45
CA VAL A 22 -1.27 7.60 5.31
C VAL A 22 -0.38 7.95 4.13
N GLU A 23 -0.35 7.07 3.14
CA GLU A 23 0.32 7.37 1.87
C GLU A 23 -0.37 8.53 1.15
N GLY A 24 0.38 9.24 0.32
CA GLY A 24 -0.10 10.36 -0.47
C GLY A 24 0.77 11.60 -0.35
N ASN A 25 0.77 12.42 -1.40
CA ASN A 25 1.51 13.69 -1.45
C ASN A 25 0.63 14.90 -1.14
N ASP A 26 -0.70 14.71 -1.20
CA ASP A 26 -1.68 15.77 -1.01
C ASP A 26 -2.88 15.23 -0.21
N SER A 27 -3.38 16.05 0.71
CA SER A 27 -4.60 15.78 1.47
C SER A 27 -5.86 15.60 0.59
N GLN A 28 -5.77 15.95 -0.68
CA GLN A 28 -6.83 15.77 -1.67
C GLN A 28 -6.76 14.42 -2.40
N GLU A 29 -5.80 13.56 -2.08
CA GLU A 29 -5.78 12.18 -2.58
C GLU A 29 -6.87 11.32 -1.93
N ILE A 30 -7.12 10.13 -2.49
CA ILE A 30 -8.23 9.28 -2.06
C ILE A 30 -8.03 8.77 -0.62
N ASP A 31 -6.81 8.34 -0.28
CA ASP A 31 -6.50 7.72 1.01
C ASP A 31 -6.81 8.64 2.20
N PRO A 32 -6.26 9.85 2.31
CA PRO A 32 -6.58 10.73 3.43
C PRO A 32 -8.06 11.12 3.49
N ILE A 33 -8.70 11.28 2.33
CA ILE A 33 -10.13 11.62 2.26
C ILE A 33 -11.01 10.49 2.78
N VAL A 34 -10.72 9.26 2.36
CA VAL A 34 -11.46 8.06 2.76
C VAL A 34 -11.26 7.77 4.24
N ILE A 35 -10.01 7.73 4.68
CA ILE A 35 -9.68 7.45 6.08
C ILE A 35 -10.26 8.52 7.00
N LYS A 36 -10.13 9.80 6.65
CA LYS A 36 -10.76 10.85 7.44
C LYS A 36 -12.27 10.69 7.51
N ALA A 37 -12.95 10.43 6.40
CA ALA A 37 -14.39 10.22 6.38
C ALA A 37 -14.82 9.00 7.20
N LEU A 38 -14.05 7.91 7.17
CA LEU A 38 -14.26 6.71 7.97
C LEU A 38 -14.16 7.03 9.47
N LEU A 39 -13.10 7.72 9.89
CA LEU A 39 -12.87 8.08 11.29
C LEU A 39 -13.92 9.07 11.81
N ASP A 40 -14.23 10.10 11.04
CA ASP A 40 -15.26 11.10 11.40
C ASP A 40 -16.64 10.44 11.56
N SER A 41 -17.00 9.51 10.67
CA SER A 41 -18.27 8.76 10.72
C SER A 41 -18.37 7.81 11.92
N ASN A 42 -17.25 7.53 12.58
CA ASN A 42 -17.17 6.62 13.74
C ASN A 42 -16.74 7.35 15.03
N GLU A 43 -16.92 8.67 15.10
CA GLU A 43 -16.66 9.52 16.29
C GLU A 43 -15.18 9.56 16.70
N LEU A 44 -14.24 9.27 15.79
CA LEU A 44 -12.80 9.37 16.01
C LEU A 44 -12.25 10.73 15.52
N THR A 45 -12.95 11.82 15.76
CA THR A 45 -12.56 13.17 15.35
C THR A 45 -11.29 13.68 16.03
N ALA A 46 -10.91 13.08 17.18
CA ALA A 46 -9.66 13.36 17.87
C ALA A 46 -8.42 12.82 17.16
N VAL A 47 -8.58 11.95 16.14
CA VAL A 47 -7.49 11.43 15.33
C VAL A 47 -7.32 12.30 14.09
N GLY A 48 -6.24 13.05 14.01
CA GLY A 48 -5.89 13.82 12.81
C GLY A 48 -5.35 12.90 11.72
N VAL A 49 -5.82 13.04 10.46
CA VAL A 49 -5.30 12.30 9.31
C VAL A 49 -4.40 13.21 8.48
N SER A 50 -3.21 12.74 8.13
CA SER A 50 -2.23 13.49 7.34
C SER A 50 -1.52 12.57 6.34
N THR A 51 -1.06 13.13 5.23
CA THR A 51 -0.26 12.43 4.23
C THR A 51 1.24 12.57 4.51
N MET A 52 2.03 11.59 4.08
CA MET A 52 3.48 11.61 4.30
C MET A 52 4.28 11.05 3.11
N GLY A 53 3.81 11.28 1.90
CA GLY A 53 4.46 10.79 0.69
C GLY A 53 4.19 9.32 0.41
N GLY A 54 5.08 8.65 -0.30
CA GLY A 54 4.95 7.23 -0.60
C GLY A 54 5.41 6.32 0.55
N CYS A 55 5.21 5.01 0.39
CA CYS A 55 5.48 3.98 1.38
C CYS A 55 6.83 4.12 2.11
N ASP A 56 7.92 4.36 1.38
CA ASP A 56 9.27 4.50 1.97
C ASP A 56 9.38 5.75 2.88
N HIS A 57 8.68 6.83 2.54
CA HIS A 57 8.63 8.03 3.38
C HIS A 57 7.86 7.78 4.67
N VAL A 58 6.70 7.12 4.57
CA VAL A 58 5.89 6.76 5.74
C VAL A 58 6.69 5.86 6.69
N ARG A 59 7.37 4.83 6.15
CA ARG A 59 8.24 3.93 6.95
C ARG A 59 9.38 4.66 7.64
N SER A 60 10.08 5.53 6.92
CA SER A 60 11.20 6.31 7.47
C SER A 60 10.74 7.27 8.56
N ALA A 61 9.57 7.87 8.37
CA ALA A 61 8.96 8.75 9.37
C ALA A 61 8.50 7.98 10.60
N ALA A 62 7.90 6.79 10.44
CA ALA A 62 7.52 5.93 11.54
C ALA A 62 8.71 5.62 12.45
N GLN A 63 9.83 5.19 11.86
CA GLN A 63 11.07 4.92 12.59
C GLN A 63 11.64 6.16 13.30
N ALA A 64 11.51 7.34 12.71
CA ALA A 64 12.08 8.56 13.26
C ALA A 64 11.23 9.21 14.36
N LEU A 65 9.92 9.03 14.32
CA LEU A 65 8.98 9.80 15.14
C LEU A 65 8.40 9.03 16.32
N ILE A 66 8.40 7.69 16.29
CA ILE A 66 7.65 6.89 17.26
C ILE A 66 8.06 7.11 18.71
N TYR A 67 9.36 7.28 18.96
CA TYR A 67 9.86 7.47 20.35
C TYR A 67 9.53 8.84 20.95
N GLU A 68 9.38 9.85 20.08
CA GLU A 68 8.98 11.19 20.50
C GLU A 68 7.47 11.38 20.52
N TYR A 69 6.76 10.64 19.66
CA TYR A 69 5.31 10.77 19.44
C TYR A 69 4.61 9.42 19.45
N PRO A 70 4.43 8.77 20.60
CA PRO A 70 3.82 7.43 20.71
C PRO A 70 2.34 7.39 20.25
N CYS A 71 1.69 8.55 20.15
CA CYS A 71 0.33 8.68 19.62
C CYS A 71 0.28 8.89 18.09
N TYR A 72 1.42 8.74 17.40
CA TYR A 72 1.46 8.75 15.94
C TYR A 72 1.36 7.32 15.41
N TYR A 73 0.50 7.16 14.44
CA TYR A 73 0.18 5.90 13.78
C TYR A 73 0.46 6.03 12.31
N PHE A 74 0.78 4.93 11.65
CA PHE A 74 1.17 4.91 10.24
C PHE A 74 0.43 3.78 9.54
N LEU A 75 -0.10 4.07 8.35
CA LEU A 75 -0.86 3.13 7.55
C LEU A 75 -0.38 3.20 6.11
N ILE A 76 -0.02 2.06 5.55
CA ILE A 76 0.51 1.94 4.20
C ILE A 76 -0.23 0.90 3.38
N ASP A 77 -0.15 1.03 2.07
CA ASP A 77 -0.59 0.02 1.12
C ASP A 77 0.24 -1.27 1.30
N ARG A 78 -0.37 -2.41 1.04
CA ARG A 78 0.33 -3.70 1.11
C ARG A 78 1.39 -3.82 0.01
N ASP A 79 1.06 -3.29 -1.16
CA ASP A 79 1.86 -3.52 -2.36
C ASP A 79 2.16 -5.02 -2.56
N ASP A 80 3.42 -5.42 -2.44
CA ASP A 80 3.91 -6.78 -2.56
C ASP A 80 4.40 -7.36 -1.21
N GLN A 81 4.02 -6.77 -0.06
CA GLN A 81 4.43 -7.28 1.26
C GLN A 81 3.92 -8.71 1.48
N PRO A 82 4.76 -9.59 2.08
CA PRO A 82 4.35 -10.93 2.46
C PRO A 82 3.18 -10.93 3.45
N GLN A 83 2.30 -11.93 3.35
CA GLN A 83 1.14 -12.05 4.24
C GLN A 83 1.53 -12.02 5.72
N GLU A 84 2.59 -12.75 6.10
CA GLU A 84 3.10 -12.79 7.48
C GLU A 84 3.46 -11.38 8.02
N THR A 85 4.03 -10.52 7.19
CA THR A 85 4.37 -9.14 7.57
C THR A 85 3.10 -8.30 7.77
N VAL A 86 2.11 -8.50 6.91
CA VAL A 86 0.80 -7.84 7.03
C VAL A 86 0.11 -8.28 8.32
N ASP A 87 -0.06 -9.59 8.52
CA ASP A 87 -0.74 -10.14 9.71
C ASP A 87 -0.07 -9.69 11.01
N ARG A 88 1.27 -9.68 11.05
CA ARG A 88 2.03 -9.19 12.20
C ARG A 88 1.73 -7.72 12.49
N SER A 89 1.57 -6.88 11.47
CA SER A 89 1.26 -5.47 11.67
C SER A 89 -0.09 -5.26 12.36
N TRP A 90 -1.09 -6.07 12.06
CA TRP A 90 -2.41 -6.01 12.71
C TRP A 90 -2.41 -6.59 14.12
N GLN A 91 -1.72 -7.70 14.34
CA GLN A 91 -1.63 -8.37 15.65
C GLN A 91 -0.92 -7.51 16.70
N SER A 92 0.06 -6.74 16.29
CA SER A 92 0.87 -5.92 17.22
C SER A 92 0.44 -4.45 17.26
N PHE A 93 -0.41 -3.98 16.33
CA PHE A 93 -0.82 -2.58 16.27
C PHE A 93 -1.83 -2.22 17.39
N PRO A 94 -1.73 -1.05 18.00
CA PRO A 94 -0.61 -0.10 17.93
C PRO A 94 0.50 -0.49 18.91
N ASP A 95 1.69 -0.69 18.40
CA ASP A 95 2.89 -1.09 19.15
C ASP A 95 4.08 -0.19 18.77
N PRO A 96 4.63 0.61 19.71
CA PRO A 96 5.78 1.45 19.45
C PRO A 96 7.01 0.68 18.94
N ASP A 97 7.23 -0.54 19.40
CA ASP A 97 8.36 -1.38 18.97
C ASP A 97 8.22 -1.84 17.52
N GLN A 98 7.01 -1.81 16.97
CA GLN A 98 6.68 -2.03 15.56
C GLN A 98 6.39 -0.71 14.82
N TYR A 99 6.81 0.41 15.37
CA TYR A 99 6.65 1.77 14.84
C TYR A 99 5.18 2.21 14.68
N ASN A 100 4.22 1.62 15.39
CA ASN A 100 2.80 1.86 15.21
C ASN A 100 2.37 1.84 13.74
N MET A 101 2.90 0.92 12.95
CA MET A 101 2.68 0.83 11.53
C MET A 101 1.73 -0.32 11.20
N LEU A 102 0.72 -0.02 10.42
CA LEU A 102 -0.28 -0.93 9.90
C LEU A 102 -0.12 -1.06 8.39
N ILE A 103 -0.32 -2.24 7.86
CA ILE A 103 -0.25 -2.53 6.43
C ILE A 103 -1.59 -3.12 6.01
N TRP A 104 -2.25 -2.56 5.00
CA TRP A 104 -3.51 -3.12 4.51
C TRP A 104 -3.38 -4.60 4.12
N HIS A 105 -4.42 -5.41 4.36
CA HIS A 105 -4.44 -6.81 3.89
C HIS A 105 -4.59 -6.89 2.37
N LYS A 106 -5.25 -5.92 1.75
CA LYS A 106 -5.34 -5.79 0.29
C LYS A 106 -4.20 -4.93 -0.26
N ARG A 107 -3.90 -5.10 -1.54
CA ARG A 107 -2.76 -4.44 -2.20
C ARG A 107 -2.78 -2.93 -2.06
N GLU A 108 -3.91 -2.31 -2.31
CA GLU A 108 -4.13 -0.87 -2.29
C GLU A 108 -5.49 -0.59 -1.61
N LEU A 109 -5.69 0.61 -1.08
CA LEU A 109 -6.96 1.01 -0.48
C LEU A 109 -8.14 0.79 -1.44
N GLU A 110 -7.95 1.04 -2.73
CA GLU A 110 -9.00 0.88 -3.74
C GLU A 110 -9.48 -0.56 -3.90
N ASN A 111 -8.68 -1.56 -3.51
CA ASN A 111 -9.12 -2.95 -3.55
C ASN A 111 -10.31 -3.24 -2.60
N TYR A 112 -10.57 -2.42 -1.61
CA TYR A 112 -11.78 -2.54 -0.79
C TYR A 112 -13.01 -2.07 -1.53
N PHE A 113 -12.85 -1.11 -2.47
CA PHE A 113 -13.92 -0.57 -3.30
C PHE A 113 -14.19 -1.36 -4.59
N ILE A 114 -13.48 -2.44 -4.86
CA ILE A 114 -13.82 -3.36 -5.95
C ILE A 114 -14.51 -4.64 -5.45
N ASP A 115 -14.90 -4.70 -4.17
CA ASP A 115 -15.77 -5.73 -3.67
C ASP A 115 -17.22 -5.48 -4.16
N PRO A 116 -17.82 -6.43 -4.92
CA PRO A 116 -19.15 -6.21 -5.49
C PRO A 116 -20.22 -5.92 -4.45
N ALA A 117 -20.23 -6.68 -3.35
CA ALA A 117 -21.22 -6.54 -2.30
C ALA A 117 -21.10 -5.20 -1.54
N TYR A 118 -19.91 -4.59 -1.59
CA TYR A 118 -19.70 -3.27 -1.03
C TYR A 118 -20.08 -2.18 -2.02
N LEU A 119 -19.68 -2.29 -3.30
CA LEU A 119 -20.02 -1.34 -4.34
C LEU A 119 -21.53 -1.26 -4.64
N GLU A 120 -22.24 -2.37 -4.54
CA GLU A 120 -23.71 -2.41 -4.73
C GLU A 120 -24.48 -1.52 -3.74
N LYS A 121 -23.86 -1.10 -2.65
CA LYS A 121 -24.46 -0.21 -1.65
C LYS A 121 -24.40 1.27 -2.02
N SER A 122 -23.64 1.64 -3.06
CA SER A 122 -23.55 3.04 -3.47
C SER A 122 -24.81 3.51 -4.20
N SER A 123 -25.35 4.65 -3.79
CA SER A 123 -26.49 5.28 -4.46
C SER A 123 -26.14 5.83 -5.85
N PHE A 124 -24.85 5.95 -6.16
CA PHE A 124 -24.37 6.39 -7.46
C PHE A 124 -24.31 5.29 -8.51
N LEU A 125 -24.53 4.02 -8.13
CA LEU A 125 -24.54 2.90 -9.07
C LEU A 125 -25.71 3.01 -10.04
N LYS A 126 -25.46 2.88 -11.34
CA LYS A 126 -26.50 2.87 -12.37
C LYS A 126 -27.45 1.65 -12.17
N PRO A 127 -28.76 1.83 -12.24
CA PRO A 127 -29.75 0.80 -11.83
C PRO A 127 -29.64 -0.54 -12.56
N GLU A 128 -29.24 -0.53 -13.83
CA GLU A 128 -29.25 -1.73 -14.69
C GLU A 128 -27.87 -2.42 -14.80
N VAL A 129 -26.91 -1.99 -14.00
CA VAL A 129 -25.55 -2.52 -14.08
C VAL A 129 -25.38 -3.77 -13.21
N ASN A 130 -24.98 -4.86 -13.81
CA ASN A 130 -24.47 -6.01 -13.09
C ASN A 130 -23.00 -5.73 -12.69
N ILE A 131 -22.82 -5.13 -11.51
CA ILE A 131 -21.49 -4.72 -11.04
C ILE A 131 -20.55 -5.92 -10.85
N ARG A 132 -21.06 -7.07 -10.40
CA ARG A 132 -20.25 -8.30 -10.25
C ARG A 132 -19.63 -8.71 -11.58
N GLN A 133 -20.42 -8.75 -12.64
CA GLN A 133 -19.92 -9.12 -13.96
C GLN A 133 -18.94 -8.10 -14.49
N ARG A 134 -19.21 -6.80 -14.30
CA ARG A 134 -18.29 -5.73 -14.74
C ARG A 134 -16.94 -5.79 -14.08
N ILE A 135 -16.89 -6.02 -12.77
CA ILE A 135 -15.63 -6.19 -12.04
C ILE A 135 -14.88 -7.40 -12.57
N LEU A 136 -15.56 -8.51 -12.75
CA LEU A 136 -14.95 -9.75 -13.26
C LEU A 136 -14.38 -9.57 -14.67
N ASP A 137 -15.14 -8.92 -15.56
CA ASP A 137 -14.71 -8.62 -16.93
C ASP A 137 -13.49 -7.72 -16.95
N GLU A 138 -13.47 -6.70 -16.10
CA GLU A 138 -12.34 -5.78 -16.00
C GLU A 138 -11.11 -6.48 -15.44
N CYS A 139 -11.22 -7.24 -14.37
CA CYS A 139 -10.10 -7.99 -13.80
C CYS A 139 -9.54 -9.01 -14.80
N ASN A 140 -10.38 -9.69 -15.58
CA ASN A 140 -9.91 -10.59 -16.64
C ASN A 140 -9.07 -9.89 -17.72
N ARG A 141 -9.27 -8.59 -17.95
CA ARG A 141 -8.44 -7.80 -18.87
C ARG A 141 -7.08 -7.46 -18.31
N TRP A 142 -6.99 -7.30 -16.98
CA TRP A 142 -5.79 -6.83 -16.30
C TRP A 142 -4.89 -7.94 -15.76
N ILE A 143 -5.38 -9.17 -15.60
CA ILE A 143 -4.67 -10.24 -14.88
C ILE A 143 -3.24 -10.47 -15.38
N PHE A 144 -3.04 -10.53 -16.70
CA PHE A 144 -1.72 -10.80 -17.27
C PHE A 144 -0.75 -9.62 -17.08
N LEU A 145 -1.25 -8.39 -17.16
CA LEU A 145 -0.44 -7.21 -16.88
C LEU A 145 -0.09 -7.11 -15.41
N ASP A 146 -1.05 -7.36 -14.52
CA ASP A 146 -0.80 -7.33 -13.07
C ASP A 146 0.15 -8.43 -12.63
N ALA A 147 0.04 -9.65 -13.16
CA ALA A 147 1.01 -10.72 -12.93
C ALA A 147 2.41 -10.33 -13.41
N ALA A 148 2.53 -9.67 -14.58
CA ALA A 148 3.80 -9.17 -15.08
C ALA A 148 4.40 -8.10 -14.15
N ASN A 149 3.58 -7.16 -13.66
CA ASN A 149 4.02 -6.13 -12.74
C ASN A 149 4.46 -6.72 -11.38
N LEU A 150 3.73 -7.68 -10.84
CA LEU A 150 4.13 -8.41 -9.63
C LEU A 150 5.45 -9.14 -9.81
N THR A 151 5.68 -9.73 -10.99
CA THR A 151 6.97 -10.34 -11.36
C THR A 151 8.10 -9.30 -11.31
N LEU A 152 7.90 -8.13 -11.91
CA LEU A 152 8.90 -7.06 -11.90
C LEU A 152 9.18 -6.55 -10.49
N TYR A 153 8.16 -6.39 -9.65
CA TYR A 153 8.33 -6.01 -8.24
C TYR A 153 9.13 -7.08 -7.48
N SER A 154 8.81 -8.36 -7.64
CA SER A 154 9.53 -9.46 -7.00
C SER A 154 11.00 -9.47 -7.39
N ILE A 155 11.31 -9.33 -8.68
CA ILE A 155 12.69 -9.24 -9.18
C ILE A 155 13.39 -8.01 -8.60
N SER A 156 12.75 -6.84 -8.65
CA SER A 156 13.31 -5.58 -8.16
C SER A 156 13.72 -5.65 -6.68
N ARG A 157 12.99 -6.41 -5.87
CA ARG A 157 13.34 -6.63 -4.45
C ARG A 157 14.54 -7.52 -4.24
N GLN A 158 14.73 -8.49 -5.11
CA GLN A 158 15.86 -9.41 -5.04
C GLN A 158 17.15 -8.77 -5.53
N LEU A 159 17.06 -7.68 -6.31
CA LEU A 159 18.22 -6.95 -6.78
C LEU A 159 18.79 -6.07 -5.66
N PRO A 160 20.11 -6.09 -5.45
CA PRO A 160 20.74 -5.21 -4.48
C PRO A 160 20.54 -3.74 -4.89
N LYS A 161 19.92 -2.96 -4.02
CA LYS A 161 19.70 -1.51 -4.24
C LYS A 161 21.01 -0.71 -4.30
N SER A 162 22.08 -1.25 -3.74
CA SER A 162 23.44 -0.69 -3.80
C SER A 162 24.47 -1.80 -3.67
N LEU A 163 25.63 -1.62 -4.26
CA LEU A 163 26.77 -2.51 -4.00
C LEU A 163 27.17 -2.38 -2.52
N PRO A 164 27.35 -3.48 -1.76
CA PRO A 164 27.73 -3.43 -0.35
C PRO A 164 29.22 -3.08 -0.17
N ILE A 165 29.70 -2.12 -0.94
CA ILE A 165 31.07 -1.59 -0.88
C ILE A 165 31.10 -0.53 0.21
N ARG A 166 31.86 -0.80 1.26
CA ARG A 166 32.07 0.12 2.38
C ARG A 166 33.49 0.67 2.33
N HIS A 167 33.65 1.92 2.76
CA HIS A 167 34.98 2.48 2.96
C HIS A 167 35.69 1.73 4.08
N PHE A 168 36.96 1.41 3.86
CA PHE A 168 37.84 0.94 4.91
C PHE A 168 38.03 2.04 5.95
N ARG A 169 38.12 1.69 7.22
CA ARG A 169 38.20 2.65 8.33
C ARG A 169 39.41 2.43 9.22
N ASP A 170 40.02 1.26 9.16
CA ASP A 170 41.18 0.91 9.96
C ASP A 170 42.45 1.02 9.11
N ARG A 171 43.32 2.04 9.43
CA ARG A 171 44.60 2.26 8.77
C ARG A 171 45.59 1.10 9.00
N ASP A 172 45.44 0.37 10.10
CA ASP A 172 46.35 -0.71 10.46
C ASP A 172 46.16 -1.96 9.58
N GLU A 173 45.08 -2.00 8.83
CA GLU A 173 44.83 -2.97 7.77
C GLU A 173 45.53 -2.63 6.45
N PHE A 174 46.19 -1.48 6.32
CA PHE A 174 46.85 -0.94 5.12
C PHE A 174 48.26 -0.47 5.39
N LYS A 175 49.08 -1.31 6.00
CA LYS A 175 50.45 -0.95 6.42
C LYS A 175 51.42 -0.79 5.25
N ASN A 176 51.13 -1.41 4.12
CA ASN A 176 51.93 -1.35 2.89
C ASN A 176 51.07 -1.56 1.64
N GLN A 177 51.68 -1.41 0.48
CA GLN A 177 51.02 -1.53 -0.80
C GLN A 177 50.42 -2.95 -1.02
N ASP A 178 51.10 -4.00 -0.60
CA ASP A 178 50.68 -5.39 -0.82
C ASP A 178 49.44 -5.73 0.01
N GLU A 179 49.36 -5.28 1.25
CA GLU A 179 48.17 -5.40 2.09
C GLU A 179 46.97 -4.65 1.47
N GLY A 180 47.21 -3.47 0.93
CA GLY A 180 46.17 -2.71 0.21
C GLY A 180 45.64 -3.46 -1.01
N LEU A 181 46.54 -4.02 -1.82
CA LEU A 181 46.15 -4.83 -2.98
C LEU A 181 45.39 -6.10 -2.59
N LEU A 182 45.78 -6.77 -1.52
CA LEU A 182 45.10 -7.97 -1.01
C LEU A 182 43.66 -7.63 -0.55
N LYS A 183 43.48 -6.58 0.21
CA LYS A 183 42.19 -6.11 0.70
C LYS A 183 41.25 -5.69 -0.44
N LEU A 184 41.77 -4.94 -1.41
CA LEU A 184 40.98 -4.54 -2.59
C LEU A 184 40.66 -5.75 -3.49
N GLY A 185 41.57 -6.74 -3.58
CA GLY A 185 41.30 -7.99 -4.29
C GLY A 185 40.12 -8.76 -3.76
N GLY A 186 39.84 -8.68 -2.45
CA GLY A 186 38.66 -9.30 -1.82
C GLY A 186 37.33 -8.74 -2.32
N LEU A 187 37.29 -7.52 -2.86
CA LEU A 187 36.08 -6.95 -3.45
C LEU A 187 35.61 -7.71 -4.69
N SER A 188 36.52 -8.34 -5.42
CA SER A 188 36.17 -9.11 -6.62
C SER A 188 35.25 -10.29 -6.32
N THR A 189 35.41 -10.94 -5.17
CA THR A 189 34.55 -12.04 -4.71
C THR A 189 33.13 -11.53 -4.45
N VAL A 190 32.99 -10.44 -3.68
CA VAL A 190 31.70 -9.82 -3.37
C VAL A 190 30.96 -9.41 -4.64
N ILE A 191 31.67 -8.80 -5.60
CA ILE A 191 31.09 -8.38 -6.89
C ILE A 191 30.65 -9.59 -7.70
N ASN A 192 31.44 -10.66 -7.72
CA ASN A 192 31.09 -11.89 -8.45
C ASN A 192 29.88 -12.61 -7.84
N ASP A 193 29.77 -12.67 -6.51
CA ASP A 193 28.62 -13.26 -5.82
C ASP A 193 27.33 -12.49 -6.16
N ILE A 194 27.38 -11.16 -6.13
CA ILE A 194 26.27 -10.30 -6.53
C ILE A 194 25.91 -10.53 -8.01
N LYS A 195 26.90 -10.53 -8.89
CA LYS A 195 26.70 -10.78 -10.32
C LYS A 195 26.06 -12.12 -10.57
N THR A 196 26.50 -13.18 -9.90
CA THR A 196 25.92 -14.51 -10.01
C THR A 196 24.47 -14.51 -9.54
N SER A 197 24.18 -13.96 -8.37
CA SER A 197 22.82 -13.84 -7.83
C SER A 197 21.89 -13.08 -8.79
N VAL A 198 22.35 -11.94 -9.30
CA VAL A 198 21.58 -11.12 -10.26
C VAL A 198 21.33 -11.90 -11.55
N THR A 199 22.35 -12.58 -12.08
CA THR A 199 22.23 -13.35 -13.33
C THR A 199 21.21 -14.47 -13.18
N THR A 200 21.30 -15.25 -12.10
CA THR A 200 20.37 -16.37 -11.83
C THR A 200 18.92 -15.87 -11.72
N ASN A 201 18.69 -14.78 -11.01
CA ASN A 201 17.33 -14.22 -10.83
C ASN A 201 16.77 -13.58 -12.10
N LEU A 202 17.64 -13.24 -13.06
CA LEU A 202 17.24 -12.67 -14.36
C LEU A 202 17.26 -13.69 -15.50
N GLU A 203 17.54 -14.96 -15.23
CA GLU A 203 17.39 -16.00 -16.23
C GLU A 203 15.94 -16.09 -16.71
N ARG A 204 15.77 -16.31 -18.00
CA ARG A 204 14.46 -16.35 -18.65
C ARG A 204 13.49 -17.31 -17.96
N ASP A 205 13.98 -18.50 -17.59
CA ASP A 205 13.13 -19.52 -16.99
C ASP A 205 12.71 -19.14 -15.56
N ALA A 206 13.59 -18.50 -14.78
CA ALA A 206 13.23 -17.96 -13.47
C ALA A 206 12.14 -16.87 -13.56
N ILE A 207 12.28 -15.95 -14.51
CA ILE A 207 11.29 -14.91 -14.77
C ILE A 207 9.95 -15.54 -15.21
N ASN A 208 9.99 -16.52 -16.11
CA ASN A 208 8.78 -17.20 -16.57
C ASN A 208 8.08 -17.93 -15.43
N GLN A 209 8.82 -18.62 -14.56
CA GLN A 209 8.25 -19.30 -13.40
C GLN A 209 7.61 -18.35 -12.41
N LEU A 210 8.24 -17.21 -12.12
CA LEU A 210 7.63 -16.16 -11.29
C LEU A 210 6.33 -15.64 -11.90
N TYR A 211 6.33 -15.34 -13.19
CA TYR A 211 5.15 -14.84 -13.89
C TYR A 211 3.98 -15.84 -13.86
N LEU A 212 4.26 -17.11 -14.17
CA LEU A 212 3.26 -18.18 -14.11
C LEU A 212 2.76 -18.39 -12.67
N GLY A 213 3.65 -18.32 -11.68
CA GLY A 213 3.29 -18.39 -10.27
C GLY A 213 2.33 -17.26 -9.85
N PHE A 214 2.55 -16.03 -10.30
CA PHE A 214 1.62 -14.92 -10.03
C PHE A 214 0.28 -15.08 -10.76
N ILE A 215 0.28 -15.61 -11.99
CA ILE A 215 -1.00 -15.95 -12.67
C ILE A 215 -1.77 -16.98 -11.84
N GLU A 216 -1.10 -18.01 -11.37
CA GLU A 216 -1.68 -19.05 -10.51
C GLU A 216 -2.22 -18.46 -9.19
N GLU A 217 -1.43 -17.64 -8.49
CA GLU A 217 -1.84 -16.95 -7.26
C GLU A 217 -3.09 -16.10 -7.49
N LEU A 218 -3.08 -15.28 -8.54
CA LEU A 218 -4.20 -14.40 -8.83
C LEU A 218 -5.46 -15.16 -9.24
N SER A 219 -5.34 -16.16 -10.12
CA SER A 219 -6.48 -16.88 -10.69
C SER A 219 -6.97 -18.06 -9.85
N GLY A 220 -6.12 -18.59 -8.94
CA GLY A 220 -6.37 -19.88 -8.28
C GLY A 220 -6.45 -21.03 -9.29
N GLY A 221 -5.67 -20.94 -10.39
CA GLY A 221 -5.62 -21.94 -11.45
C GLY A 221 -6.79 -21.91 -12.44
N THR A 222 -7.68 -20.90 -12.34
CA THR A 222 -8.87 -20.83 -13.20
C THR A 222 -8.88 -19.54 -14.03
N ILE A 223 -8.82 -19.66 -15.35
CA ILE A 223 -8.96 -18.56 -16.30
C ILE A 223 -10.07 -18.94 -17.30
N PRO A 224 -11.07 -18.10 -17.53
CA PRO A 224 -11.30 -16.76 -16.95
C PRO A 224 -11.53 -16.80 -15.44
N LEU A 225 -11.18 -15.68 -14.74
CA LEU A 225 -11.33 -15.51 -13.31
C LEU A 225 -12.73 -15.84 -12.81
N GLN A 226 -12.82 -16.39 -11.60
CA GLN A 226 -14.09 -16.71 -10.94
C GLN A 226 -14.07 -16.18 -9.50
N TYR A 227 -15.25 -15.76 -9.01
CA TYR A 227 -15.40 -15.41 -7.61
C TYR A 227 -15.18 -16.61 -6.70
N GLY A 228 -14.44 -16.39 -5.60
CA GLY A 228 -14.09 -17.45 -4.67
C GLY A 228 -12.86 -18.26 -5.05
N SER A 229 -12.20 -17.94 -6.19
CA SER A 229 -10.95 -18.59 -6.62
C SER A 229 -9.85 -17.55 -6.75
N GLY A 230 -8.66 -17.88 -6.23
CA GLY A 230 -7.48 -17.01 -6.30
C GLY A 230 -7.55 -15.74 -5.46
N ALA A 231 -6.51 -14.93 -5.58
CA ALA A 231 -6.34 -13.71 -4.78
C ALA A 231 -6.59 -12.41 -5.58
N TRP A 232 -7.19 -12.49 -6.76
CA TRP A 232 -7.27 -11.35 -7.69
C TRP A 232 -7.94 -10.10 -7.10
N LEU A 233 -9.04 -10.23 -6.33
CA LEU A 233 -9.70 -9.07 -5.69
C LEU A 233 -8.80 -8.34 -4.68
N ALA A 234 -7.88 -9.06 -4.03
CA ALA A 234 -7.01 -8.52 -3.01
C ALA A 234 -5.66 -8.05 -3.55
N ARG A 235 -5.19 -8.64 -4.67
CA ARG A 235 -3.79 -8.53 -5.11
C ARG A 235 -3.61 -7.83 -6.46
N MET A 236 -4.65 -7.68 -7.28
CA MET A 236 -4.58 -6.90 -8.51
C MET A 236 -4.58 -5.40 -8.23
N SER A 237 -4.22 -4.58 -9.22
CA SER A 237 -4.21 -3.12 -9.08
C SER A 237 -5.61 -2.55 -8.87
N GLY A 238 -5.96 -2.30 -7.62
CA GLY A 238 -7.22 -1.71 -7.21
C GLY A 238 -7.44 -0.34 -7.85
N LYS A 239 -6.41 0.50 -7.91
CA LYS A 239 -6.45 1.86 -8.48
C LYS A 239 -6.94 1.86 -9.94
N GLN A 240 -6.40 0.95 -10.75
CA GLN A 240 -6.76 0.89 -12.16
C GLN A 240 -8.17 0.31 -12.35
N ILE A 241 -8.47 -0.78 -11.66
CA ILE A 241 -9.75 -1.48 -11.77
C ILE A 241 -10.89 -0.60 -11.23
N PHE A 242 -10.73 -0.03 -10.03
CA PHE A 242 -11.76 0.84 -9.44
C PHE A 242 -12.04 2.06 -10.33
N ARG A 243 -11.00 2.69 -10.89
CA ARG A 243 -11.17 3.79 -11.83
C ARG A 243 -11.97 3.39 -13.07
N ALA A 244 -11.68 2.23 -13.65
CA ALA A 244 -12.39 1.74 -14.83
C ALA A 244 -13.86 1.45 -14.51
N ILE A 245 -14.13 0.79 -13.39
CA ILE A 245 -15.48 0.46 -12.92
C ILE A 245 -16.27 1.74 -12.57
N ALA A 246 -15.66 2.68 -11.86
CA ALA A 246 -16.32 3.94 -11.51
C ALA A 246 -16.79 4.69 -12.75
N ASN A 247 -15.92 4.83 -13.76
CA ASN A 247 -16.27 5.53 -15.00
C ASN A 247 -17.39 4.84 -15.79
N GLN A 248 -17.45 3.53 -15.78
CA GLN A 248 -18.42 2.77 -16.59
C GLN A 248 -19.77 2.61 -15.87
N CYS A 249 -19.76 2.38 -14.57
CA CYS A 249 -20.89 1.87 -13.82
C CYS A 249 -21.59 2.90 -12.93
N PHE A 250 -20.99 4.06 -12.69
CA PHE A 250 -21.50 5.03 -11.72
C PHE A 250 -21.86 6.36 -12.37
N LEU A 251 -22.81 7.07 -11.79
CA LEU A 251 -23.18 8.44 -12.11
C LEU A 251 -23.13 9.25 -10.81
N VAL A 252 -22.13 10.11 -10.71
CA VAL A 252 -21.98 11.01 -9.55
C VAL A 252 -22.35 12.42 -10.02
N PRO A 253 -23.45 13.01 -9.56
CA PRO A 253 -23.80 14.38 -9.87
C PRO A 253 -22.98 15.38 -9.02
N ASP A 254 -22.61 16.51 -9.60
CA ASP A 254 -22.17 17.68 -8.85
C ASP A 254 -23.35 18.50 -8.31
N LEU A 255 -23.05 19.64 -7.69
CA LEU A 255 -24.07 20.54 -7.14
C LEU A 255 -24.97 21.18 -8.23
N GLU A 256 -24.52 21.22 -9.47
CA GLU A 256 -25.26 21.72 -10.63
C GLU A 256 -25.99 20.60 -11.38
N GLY A 257 -25.87 19.34 -10.92
CA GLY A 257 -26.46 18.16 -11.57
C GLY A 257 -25.65 17.63 -12.76
N LYS A 258 -24.44 18.13 -13.00
CA LYS A 258 -23.52 17.60 -14.01
C LYS A 258 -22.79 16.37 -13.50
N THR A 259 -22.47 15.44 -14.37
CA THR A 259 -21.72 14.23 -14.00
C THR A 259 -20.26 14.56 -13.72
N VAL A 260 -19.81 14.24 -12.52
CA VAL A 260 -18.40 14.25 -12.12
C VAL A 260 -17.70 13.01 -12.70
N THR A 261 -16.46 13.14 -13.15
CA THR A 261 -15.67 12.05 -13.74
C THR A 261 -14.25 11.97 -13.16
N GLY A 262 -13.57 10.86 -13.42
CA GLY A 262 -12.17 10.66 -13.07
C GLY A 262 -11.92 10.59 -11.57
N LYS A 263 -10.86 11.24 -11.08
CA LYS A 263 -10.44 11.17 -9.67
C LYS A 263 -11.53 11.65 -8.71
N GLU A 264 -12.25 12.70 -9.03
CA GLU A 264 -13.30 13.25 -8.18
C GLU A 264 -14.50 12.31 -8.06
N GLN A 265 -14.84 11.60 -9.14
CA GLN A 265 -15.85 10.55 -9.11
C GLN A 265 -15.45 9.41 -8.17
N ASN A 266 -14.22 8.91 -8.26
CA ASN A 266 -13.71 7.86 -7.37
C ASN A 266 -13.78 8.28 -5.90
N LYS A 267 -13.35 9.51 -5.60
CA LYS A 267 -13.41 10.07 -4.24
C LYS A 267 -14.85 10.18 -3.71
N ALA A 268 -15.77 10.60 -4.55
CA ALA A 268 -17.18 10.73 -4.16
C ALA A 268 -17.79 9.37 -3.82
N ILE A 269 -17.58 8.35 -4.66
CA ILE A 269 -18.06 6.98 -4.44
C ILE A 269 -17.43 6.41 -3.14
N ALA A 270 -16.13 6.50 -3.01
CA ALA A 270 -15.42 5.98 -1.85
C ALA A 270 -15.88 6.69 -0.56
N ARG A 271 -16.01 8.03 -0.60
CA ARG A 271 -16.50 8.82 0.55
C ARG A 271 -17.94 8.50 0.94
N GLU A 272 -18.80 8.17 -0.01
CA GLU A 272 -20.16 7.74 0.27
C GLU A 272 -20.15 6.39 0.99
N LEU A 273 -19.42 5.42 0.45
CA LEU A 273 -19.37 4.06 0.97
C LEU A 273 -18.80 3.99 2.39
N VAL A 274 -17.74 4.74 2.70
CA VAL A 274 -17.16 4.72 4.06
C VAL A 274 -18.02 5.41 5.12
N LYS A 275 -19.07 6.12 4.73
CA LYS A 275 -20.07 6.68 5.65
C LYS A 275 -21.19 5.68 6.00
N LEU A 276 -21.24 4.53 5.35
CA LEU A 276 -22.15 3.47 5.75
C LEU A 276 -21.88 3.03 7.20
N PRO A 277 -22.88 2.46 7.90
CA PRO A 277 -22.71 1.94 9.25
C PRO A 277 -21.50 1.00 9.36
N LEU A 278 -20.76 1.05 10.48
CA LEU A 278 -19.50 0.32 10.67
C LEU A 278 -19.66 -1.19 10.38
N GLN A 279 -20.81 -1.79 10.73
CA GLN A 279 -21.09 -3.21 10.48
C GLN A 279 -21.16 -3.56 8.98
N GLN A 280 -21.32 -2.57 8.12
CA GLN A 280 -21.36 -2.74 6.67
C GLN A 280 -20.03 -2.42 5.99
N GLN A 281 -19.05 -1.97 6.76
CA GLN A 281 -17.71 -1.68 6.26
C GLN A 281 -16.90 -2.97 6.05
N PRO A 282 -15.89 -2.96 5.16
CA PRO A 282 -14.88 -4.01 5.08
C PRO A 282 -14.27 -4.32 6.45
N GLU A 283 -13.81 -5.55 6.63
CA GLU A 283 -13.25 -6.02 7.91
C GLU A 283 -12.11 -5.13 8.39
N ASP A 284 -11.14 -4.85 7.55
CA ASP A 284 -9.98 -4.00 7.88
C ASP A 284 -10.40 -2.60 8.34
N PHE A 285 -11.45 -2.02 7.75
CA PHE A 285 -11.95 -0.70 8.16
C PHE A 285 -12.58 -0.78 9.56
N ARG A 286 -13.31 -1.86 9.87
CA ARG A 286 -13.89 -2.10 11.19
C ARG A 286 -12.81 -2.28 12.25
N GLU A 287 -11.78 -3.05 11.91
CA GLU A 287 -10.66 -3.34 12.79
C GLU A 287 -9.83 -2.09 13.05
N LEU A 288 -9.49 -1.32 12.02
CA LEU A 288 -8.79 -0.03 12.15
C LEU A 288 -9.53 0.91 13.11
N VAL A 289 -10.84 1.07 12.94
CA VAL A 289 -11.67 1.89 13.82
C VAL A 289 -11.63 1.37 15.26
N SER A 290 -11.75 0.05 15.46
CA SER A 290 -11.70 -0.58 16.78
C SER A 290 -10.36 -0.37 17.48
N LEU A 291 -9.26 -0.59 16.76
CA LEU A 291 -7.91 -0.42 17.28
C LEU A 291 -7.62 1.04 17.68
N LEU A 292 -8.01 2.01 16.85
CA LEU A 292 -7.83 3.41 17.18
C LEU A 292 -8.74 3.84 18.36
N LYS A 293 -9.99 3.37 18.44
CA LYS A 293 -10.86 3.63 19.59
C LYS A 293 -10.27 3.15 20.90
N SER A 294 -9.63 1.99 20.90
CA SER A 294 -9.00 1.44 22.10
C SER A 294 -7.86 2.32 22.64
N LYS A 295 -7.21 3.11 21.77
CA LYS A 295 -6.10 4.00 22.16
C LYS A 295 -6.58 5.40 22.51
N VAL A 296 -7.54 5.95 21.78
CA VAL A 296 -8.11 7.28 22.08
C VAL A 296 -8.90 7.27 23.38
N GLY A 297 -9.56 6.15 23.71
CA GLY A 297 -10.32 6.01 24.96
C GLY A 297 -9.51 5.60 26.20
N ALA A 298 -8.19 5.38 26.05
CA ALA A 298 -7.30 4.95 27.14
C ALA A 298 -6.64 6.13 27.90
N PHE A 299 -6.98 7.40 27.59
CA PHE A 299 -6.48 8.60 28.25
C PHE A 299 -7.58 9.38 28.95
#